data_9f8cee2c854bc7285b3f0e29bcd460db
#
_entry.id   9f8cee2c854bc7285b3f0e29bcd460db
#
_cell.length_a   1.000
_cell.length_b   1.000
_cell.length_c   1.000
_cell.angle_alpha   90.00
_cell.angle_beta   90.00
_cell.angle_gamma   90.00
#
_symmetry.space_group_name_H-M   'P 1'
#
loop_
_entity.id
_entity.type
_entity.pdbx_description
1 polymer ?
#
loop_
_entity_poly.entity_id
_entity_poly.type
_entity_poly.pdbx_seq_one_letter_code
_entity_poly.pdbx_strand_id
1 'polypeptide(L)'
;MATISITSSEGALESASAVLEVTATNPEYNQPALRIKQAGKRGGAASIRIDDPNPDIELVETDQAPPAGKYEIAVQSDKLQINGRNANDNGFETIVVFQRLAAGGNVGLRTTSQFGGGQGVIAIANASVAPSVNPAGGGVLYVEDGALKYRGPKGTVTVIAPA
;
A
#
# COMPACT_ATOMS: atom_id res chain seq x y z
N MET A 1 27.18 21.36 -12.73
CA MET A 1 26.24 20.32 -12.25
C MET A 1 25.93 19.47 -13.48
N ALA A 2 26.23 18.19 -13.46
CA ALA A 2 25.93 17.31 -14.59
C ALA A 2 24.51 16.74 -14.38
N THR A 3 23.65 16.90 -15.35
CA THR A 3 22.29 16.33 -15.37
C THR A 3 22.28 15.21 -16.40
N ILE A 4 21.93 14.00 -15.99
CA ILE A 4 21.60 12.93 -16.91
C ILE A 4 20.08 13.03 -17.10
N SER A 5 19.65 13.36 -18.33
CA SER A 5 18.25 13.37 -18.71
C SER A 5 18.01 12.18 -19.64
N ILE A 6 17.10 11.29 -19.25
CA ILE A 6 16.61 10.22 -20.10
C ILE A 6 15.20 10.63 -20.52
N THR A 7 15.06 11.04 -21.79
CA THR A 7 13.76 11.38 -22.38
C THR A 7 13.41 10.37 -23.44
N SER A 8 12.24 9.74 -23.35
CA SER A 8 11.65 9.03 -24.49
C SER A 8 11.02 10.06 -25.41
N SER A 9 11.50 10.16 -26.66
CA SER A 9 10.76 10.88 -27.71
C SER A 9 9.49 10.09 -28.06
N GLU A 10 8.41 10.80 -28.30
CA GLU A 10 7.10 10.25 -28.66
C GLU A 10 7.20 9.28 -29.85
N GLY A 11 7.24 8.04 -29.57
CA GLY A 11 6.95 6.94 -30.46
C GLY A 11 6.34 5.90 -29.56
N ALA A 12 5.17 5.42 -29.90
CA ALA A 12 4.50 4.39 -29.13
C ALA A 12 5.50 3.29 -28.75
N LEU A 13 5.90 3.24 -27.47
CA LEU A 13 6.52 2.05 -26.92
C LEU A 13 5.40 1.01 -26.86
N GLU A 14 5.14 0.38 -28.00
CA GLU A 14 4.19 -0.73 -28.12
C GLU A 14 4.71 -2.01 -27.47
N SER A 15 5.54 -1.90 -26.45
CA SER A 15 5.94 -3.06 -25.66
C SER A 15 6.01 -2.68 -24.19
N ALA A 16 5.69 -3.61 -23.34
CA ALA A 16 5.70 -3.52 -21.88
C ALA A 16 7.13 -3.36 -21.29
N SER A 17 7.97 -2.57 -21.93
CA SER A 17 9.37 -2.35 -21.53
C SER A 17 9.49 -1.03 -20.78
N ALA A 18 10.15 -1.07 -19.63
CA ALA A 18 10.49 0.12 -18.86
C ALA A 18 11.44 1.05 -19.68
N VAL A 19 11.29 2.37 -19.52
CA VAL A 19 12.19 3.37 -20.11
C VAL A 19 13.60 3.28 -19.49
N LEU A 20 13.69 2.90 -18.22
CA LEU A 20 14.91 2.62 -17.49
C LEU A 20 14.76 1.32 -16.72
N GLU A 21 15.54 0.32 -17.04
CA GLU A 21 15.65 -0.92 -16.30
C GLU A 21 17.00 -0.97 -15.56
N VAL A 22 16.96 -1.31 -14.28
CA VAL A 22 18.16 -1.55 -13.46
C VAL A 22 18.11 -2.99 -12.98
N THR A 23 18.97 -3.86 -13.57
CA THR A 23 18.99 -5.29 -13.29
C THR A 23 20.29 -5.69 -12.60
N ALA A 24 20.18 -6.33 -11.41
CA ALA A 24 21.30 -6.98 -10.75
C ALA A 24 21.24 -8.50 -11.03
N THR A 25 22.16 -9.01 -11.84
CA THR A 25 22.14 -10.42 -12.30
C THR A 25 23.04 -11.36 -11.50
N ASN A 26 23.90 -10.83 -10.62
CA ASN A 26 24.75 -11.68 -9.79
C ASN A 26 23.96 -12.19 -8.57
N PRO A 27 23.69 -13.51 -8.43
CA PRO A 27 22.90 -14.06 -7.34
C PRO A 27 23.57 -13.93 -5.96
N GLU A 28 24.89 -13.71 -5.92
CA GLU A 28 25.65 -13.48 -4.67
C GLU A 28 25.72 -12.00 -4.28
N TYR A 29 25.11 -11.12 -5.08
CA TYR A 29 25.17 -9.69 -4.85
C TYR A 29 24.13 -9.28 -3.79
N ASN A 30 24.61 -8.93 -2.61
CA ASN A 30 23.79 -8.54 -1.46
C ASN A 30 23.66 -7.03 -1.26
N GLN A 31 23.83 -6.24 -2.32
CA GLN A 31 23.69 -4.79 -2.33
C GLN A 31 22.42 -4.38 -3.10
N PRO A 32 21.80 -3.25 -2.79
CA PRO A 32 20.63 -2.80 -3.54
C PRO A 32 20.97 -2.49 -5.00
N ALA A 33 20.12 -2.93 -5.94
CA ALA A 33 20.27 -2.63 -7.37
C ALA A 33 20.21 -1.12 -7.65
N LEU A 34 19.38 -0.39 -6.91
CA LEU A 34 19.30 1.07 -6.97
C LEU A 34 19.54 1.65 -5.57
N ARG A 35 20.57 2.53 -5.47
CA ARG A 35 20.86 3.29 -4.26
C ARG A 35 20.80 4.78 -4.51
N ILE A 36 19.87 5.47 -3.85
CA ILE A 36 19.76 6.93 -3.88
C ILE A 36 20.40 7.47 -2.61
N LYS A 37 21.46 8.28 -2.76
CA LYS A 37 22.14 8.93 -1.64
C LYS A 37 22.09 10.44 -1.83
N GLN A 38 21.39 11.12 -0.94
CA GLN A 38 21.38 12.57 -0.86
C GLN A 38 22.31 13.01 0.30
N ALA A 39 23.38 13.72 -0.04
CA ALA A 39 24.25 14.35 0.95
C ALA A 39 23.92 15.84 1.03
N GLY A 40 23.51 16.32 2.19
CA GLY A 40 23.23 17.72 2.46
C GLY A 40 21.93 17.94 3.24
N LYS A 41 21.94 18.99 4.06
CA LYS A 41 20.73 19.44 4.77
C LYS A 41 19.89 20.29 3.83
N ARG A 42 18.95 19.68 3.11
CA ARG A 42 17.90 20.41 2.40
C ARG A 42 16.57 20.18 3.07
N GLY A 43 16.02 21.19 3.70
CA GLY A 43 14.65 21.15 4.17
C GLY A 43 13.68 21.04 2.98
N GLY A 44 12.79 20.05 3.00
CA GLY A 44 11.63 19.99 2.11
C GLY A 44 11.84 19.44 0.69
N ALA A 45 13.05 19.02 0.28
CA ALA A 45 13.27 18.40 -1.03
C ALA A 45 13.15 16.87 -0.93
N ALA A 46 12.32 16.26 -1.78
CA ALA A 46 12.21 14.81 -1.89
C ALA A 46 13.43 14.21 -2.60
N SER A 47 13.89 13.03 -2.15
CA SER A 47 14.95 12.26 -2.83
C SER A 47 14.43 11.52 -4.06
N ILE A 48 13.16 11.12 -4.05
CA ILE A 48 12.42 10.57 -5.19
C ILE A 48 11.14 11.39 -5.32
N ARG A 49 10.84 11.83 -6.52
CA ARG A 49 9.58 12.48 -6.87
C ARG A 49 9.03 11.81 -8.11
N ILE A 50 7.78 11.36 -8.03
CA ILE A 50 7.01 10.78 -9.13
C ILE A 50 5.87 11.75 -9.43
N ASP A 51 5.85 12.33 -10.61
CA ASP A 51 4.80 13.23 -11.08
C ASP A 51 3.94 12.50 -12.11
N ASP A 52 2.79 12.02 -11.67
CA ASP A 52 1.81 11.32 -12.48
C ASP A 52 0.40 11.66 -11.94
N PRO A 53 -0.68 11.61 -12.74
CA PRO A 53 -2.05 11.76 -12.25
C PRO A 53 -2.45 10.75 -11.17
N ASN A 54 -1.86 9.55 -11.19
CA ASN A 54 -2.04 8.49 -10.20
C ASN A 54 -0.69 7.81 -9.93
N PRO A 55 0.27 8.48 -9.25
CA PRO A 55 1.59 7.91 -9.07
C PRO A 55 1.56 6.66 -8.20
N ASP A 56 2.28 5.63 -8.63
CA ASP A 56 2.36 4.35 -7.94
C ASP A 56 3.78 3.75 -7.90
N ILE A 57 3.95 2.77 -7.03
CA ILE A 57 5.11 1.87 -6.95
C ILE A 57 4.59 0.46 -6.78
N GLU A 58 4.90 -0.42 -7.72
CA GLU A 58 4.54 -1.83 -7.65
C GLU A 58 5.67 -2.66 -7.05
N LEU A 59 5.32 -3.60 -6.17
CA LEU A 59 6.22 -4.54 -5.52
C LEU A 59 5.74 -5.96 -5.85
N VAL A 60 6.60 -6.73 -6.52
CA VAL A 60 6.28 -8.10 -6.95
C VAL A 60 7.30 -9.07 -6.38
N GLU A 61 6.82 -10.02 -5.57
CA GLU A 61 7.59 -11.14 -5.04
C GLU A 61 7.51 -12.29 -6.06
N THR A 62 8.62 -12.53 -6.77
CA THR A 62 8.63 -13.39 -7.96
C THR A 62 8.62 -14.88 -7.68
N ASP A 63 8.84 -15.30 -6.43
CA ASP A 63 8.79 -16.69 -5.97
C ASP A 63 7.41 -17.10 -5.43
N GLN A 64 6.43 -16.17 -5.46
CA GLN A 64 5.05 -16.44 -5.09
C GLN A 64 4.17 -16.60 -6.34
N ALA A 65 3.18 -17.51 -6.26
CA ALA A 65 2.17 -17.64 -7.31
C ALA A 65 1.15 -16.48 -7.23
N PRO A 66 0.90 -15.74 -8.33
CA PRO A 66 -0.07 -14.66 -8.35
C PRO A 66 -1.49 -15.12 -7.89
N PRO A 67 -2.25 -14.29 -7.16
CA PRO A 67 -1.96 -12.89 -6.80
C PRO A 67 -1.10 -12.69 -5.54
N ALA A 68 -0.63 -13.76 -4.88
CA ALA A 68 0.24 -13.62 -3.73
C ALA A 68 1.53 -12.85 -4.10
N GLY A 69 2.05 -12.07 -3.18
CA GLY A 69 3.27 -11.28 -3.39
C GLY A 69 3.13 -10.05 -4.29
N LYS A 70 1.91 -9.67 -4.74
CA LYS A 70 1.70 -8.50 -5.59
C LYS A 70 1.07 -7.35 -4.80
N TYR A 71 1.83 -6.29 -4.59
CA TYR A 71 1.41 -5.10 -3.85
C TYR A 71 1.69 -3.83 -4.64
N GLU A 72 0.91 -2.80 -4.34
CA GLU A 72 1.04 -1.47 -4.91
C GLU A 72 0.93 -0.41 -3.81
N ILE A 73 1.78 0.60 -3.87
CA ILE A 73 1.67 1.83 -3.08
C ILE A 73 1.30 2.94 -4.05
N ALA A 74 0.07 3.45 -3.97
CA ALA A 74 -0.47 4.41 -4.92
C ALA A 74 -1.00 5.67 -4.24
N VAL A 75 -0.98 6.81 -4.97
CA VAL A 75 -1.72 8.01 -4.59
C VAL A 75 -2.83 8.23 -5.60
N GLN A 76 -4.07 8.15 -5.15
CA GLN A 76 -5.25 8.34 -5.98
C GLN A 76 -6.34 9.11 -5.23
N SER A 77 -6.95 10.10 -5.87
CA SER A 77 -8.06 10.89 -5.30
C SER A 77 -7.74 11.43 -3.90
N ASP A 78 -6.56 12.03 -3.73
CA ASP A 78 -6.01 12.60 -2.48
C ASP A 78 -5.89 11.57 -1.32
N LYS A 79 -5.64 10.30 -1.68
CA LYS A 79 -5.43 9.20 -0.73
C LYS A 79 -4.16 8.45 -1.08
N LEU A 80 -3.29 8.23 -0.09
CA LEU A 80 -2.22 7.25 -0.17
C LEU A 80 -2.82 5.88 0.18
N GLN A 81 -2.65 4.91 -0.70
CA GLN A 81 -3.23 3.57 -0.58
C GLN A 81 -2.13 2.50 -0.61
N ILE A 82 -2.34 1.45 0.16
CA ILE A 82 -1.62 0.18 0.02
C ILE A 82 -2.63 -0.83 -0.48
N ASN A 83 -2.41 -1.36 -1.66
CA ASN A 83 -3.31 -2.25 -2.37
C ASN A 83 -2.68 -3.63 -2.55
N GLY A 84 -3.50 -4.68 -2.55
CA GLY A 84 -3.16 -5.98 -3.12
C GLY A 84 -3.59 -6.01 -4.58
N ARG A 85 -2.69 -6.32 -5.51
CA ARG A 85 -2.99 -6.44 -6.94
C ARG A 85 -3.54 -7.81 -7.26
N ASN A 86 -4.42 -7.91 -8.26
CA ASN A 86 -4.87 -9.21 -8.75
C ASN A 86 -3.81 -9.87 -9.67
N ALA A 87 -4.05 -11.12 -10.06
CA ALA A 87 -3.09 -11.89 -10.86
C ALA A 87 -2.80 -11.28 -12.24
N ASN A 88 -3.76 -10.55 -12.81
CA ASN A 88 -3.70 -10.00 -14.18
C ASN A 88 -3.35 -8.51 -14.22
N ASP A 89 -3.04 -7.90 -13.09
CA ASP A 89 -2.70 -6.47 -12.93
C ASP A 89 -3.77 -5.48 -13.43
N ASN A 90 -4.99 -5.94 -13.60
CA ASN A 90 -6.13 -5.14 -14.06
C ASN A 90 -7.12 -4.77 -12.94
N GLY A 91 -6.75 -4.99 -11.67
CA GLY A 91 -7.56 -4.65 -10.52
C GLY A 91 -6.78 -4.79 -9.21
N PHE A 92 -7.32 -4.20 -8.17
CA PHE A 92 -6.72 -4.22 -6.83
C PHE A 92 -7.79 -4.23 -5.74
N GLU A 93 -7.40 -4.67 -4.55
CA GLU A 93 -8.15 -4.51 -3.32
C GLU A 93 -7.37 -3.62 -2.36
N THR A 94 -7.99 -2.56 -1.87
CA THR A 94 -7.34 -1.66 -0.91
C THR A 94 -7.24 -2.32 0.46
N ILE A 95 -6.03 -2.40 0.99
CA ILE A 95 -5.74 -2.94 2.32
C ILE A 95 -5.74 -1.82 3.36
N VAL A 96 -5.01 -0.74 3.09
CA VAL A 96 -4.91 0.43 3.98
C VAL A 96 -5.01 1.72 3.17
N VAL A 97 -5.68 2.72 3.73
CA VAL A 97 -5.78 4.07 3.19
C VAL A 97 -5.35 5.08 4.22
N PHE A 98 -4.61 6.09 3.77
CA PHE A 98 -4.37 7.34 4.48
C PHE A 98 -4.99 8.46 3.66
N GLN A 99 -6.12 8.97 4.11
CA GLN A 99 -6.79 10.11 3.47
C GLN A 99 -6.24 11.41 4.04
N ARG A 100 -5.78 12.30 3.18
CA ARG A 100 -5.40 13.65 3.56
C ARG A 100 -6.62 14.56 3.65
N LEU A 101 -6.70 15.37 4.71
CA LEU A 101 -7.70 16.39 4.91
C LEU A 101 -7.01 17.71 5.32
N ALA A 102 -7.70 18.85 5.18
CA ALA A 102 -7.14 20.16 5.54
C ALA A 102 -6.74 20.25 7.02
N ALA A 103 -7.48 19.58 7.92
CA ALA A 103 -7.24 19.57 9.37
C ALA A 103 -6.73 18.20 9.88
N GLY A 104 -5.90 17.52 9.10
CA GLY A 104 -5.38 16.21 9.48
C GLY A 104 -5.69 15.14 8.45
N GLY A 105 -6.02 13.93 8.87
CA GLY A 105 -6.32 12.83 7.95
C GLY A 105 -7.05 11.69 8.62
N ASN A 106 -7.56 10.76 7.81
CA ASN A 106 -8.21 9.54 8.25
C ASN A 106 -7.39 8.32 7.88
N VAL A 107 -7.56 7.23 8.63
CA VAL A 107 -7.01 5.91 8.31
C VAL A 107 -8.16 4.96 8.02
N GLY A 108 -8.14 4.29 6.87
CA GLY A 108 -9.09 3.26 6.50
C GLY A 108 -8.43 1.88 6.45
N LEU A 109 -8.99 0.90 7.13
CA LEU A 109 -8.62 -0.50 7.00
C LEU A 109 -9.69 -1.19 6.15
N ARG A 110 -9.32 -1.61 4.93
CA ARG A 110 -10.19 -2.17 3.89
C ARG A 110 -11.38 -1.27 3.50
N THR A 111 -11.23 0.04 3.66
CA THR A 111 -12.24 1.02 3.22
C THR A 111 -11.57 2.29 2.76
N THR A 112 -12.07 2.88 1.68
CA THR A 112 -11.59 4.14 1.10
C THR A 112 -12.53 5.31 1.36
N SER A 113 -13.72 5.08 1.96
CA SER A 113 -14.79 6.07 2.03
C SER A 113 -15.66 6.03 3.29
N GLN A 114 -15.59 4.98 4.09
CA GLN A 114 -16.50 4.79 5.25
C GLN A 114 -16.03 5.55 6.50
N PHE A 115 -15.76 6.83 6.37
CA PHE A 115 -15.29 7.67 7.49
C PHE A 115 -16.40 8.40 8.23
N GLY A 116 -17.67 8.20 7.85
CA GLY A 116 -18.84 8.81 8.51
C GLY A 116 -18.83 10.35 8.55
N GLY A 117 -18.11 11.01 7.63
CA GLY A 117 -17.89 12.46 7.68
C GLY A 117 -16.89 12.92 8.75
N GLY A 118 -16.26 11.99 9.47
CA GLY A 118 -15.27 12.26 10.52
C GLY A 118 -13.93 12.76 9.97
N GLN A 119 -13.18 13.45 10.83
CA GLN A 119 -11.81 13.90 10.61
C GLN A 119 -10.93 13.40 11.76
N GLY A 120 -9.73 12.89 11.44
CA GLY A 120 -8.85 12.26 12.43
C GLY A 120 -9.39 10.93 12.97
N VAL A 121 -10.09 10.16 12.13
CA VAL A 121 -10.74 8.89 12.53
C VAL A 121 -10.05 7.69 11.89
N ILE A 122 -10.24 6.53 12.53
CA ILE A 122 -9.89 5.22 11.98
C ILE A 122 -11.19 4.51 11.62
N ALA A 123 -11.37 4.15 10.36
CA ALA A 123 -12.49 3.34 9.88
C ALA A 123 -12.02 1.92 9.59
N ILE A 124 -12.77 0.92 10.02
CA ILE A 124 -12.51 -0.49 9.81
C ILE A 124 -13.72 -1.09 9.09
N ALA A 125 -13.54 -1.61 7.89
CA ALA A 125 -14.61 -2.34 7.20
C ALA A 125 -14.91 -3.68 7.91
N ASN A 126 -16.12 -4.21 7.70
CA ASN A 126 -16.45 -5.56 8.15
C ASN A 126 -15.43 -6.58 7.62
N ALA A 127 -15.02 -7.50 8.47
CA ALA A 127 -14.23 -8.65 8.05
C ALA A 127 -15.05 -9.47 7.03
N SER A 128 -14.46 -9.84 5.91
CA SER A 128 -15.11 -10.72 4.92
C SER A 128 -15.30 -12.14 5.46
N VAL A 129 -14.39 -12.55 6.36
CA VAL A 129 -14.47 -13.78 7.15
C VAL A 129 -14.05 -13.45 8.57
N ALA A 130 -14.93 -13.74 9.54
CA ALA A 130 -14.62 -13.55 10.96
C ALA A 130 -13.47 -14.49 11.39
N PRO A 131 -12.57 -14.03 12.29
CA PRO A 131 -11.51 -14.89 12.80
C PRO A 131 -12.07 -16.14 13.50
N SER A 132 -11.71 -17.33 13.04
CA SER A 132 -12.12 -18.63 13.60
C SER A 132 -11.01 -19.33 14.39
N VAL A 133 -9.75 -19.00 14.12
CA VAL A 133 -8.58 -19.58 14.79
C VAL A 133 -8.14 -18.67 15.94
N ASN A 134 -7.70 -19.28 17.03
CA ASN A 134 -7.19 -18.53 18.18
C ASN A 134 -5.77 -18.02 17.89
N PRO A 135 -5.48 -16.72 18.07
CA PRO A 135 -4.13 -16.21 17.92
C PRO A 135 -3.21 -16.83 18.99
N ALA A 136 -1.99 -17.21 18.59
CA ALA A 136 -1.00 -17.83 19.49
C ALA A 136 -0.48 -16.88 20.58
N GLY A 137 -0.58 -15.56 20.35
CA GLY A 137 -0.23 -14.51 21.33
C GLY A 137 -0.95 -13.23 20.98
N GLY A 138 -1.40 -12.48 21.98
CA GLY A 138 -2.20 -11.28 21.76
C GLY A 138 -3.65 -11.56 21.38
N GLY A 139 -4.21 -10.79 20.46
CA GLY A 139 -5.58 -10.93 20.01
C GLY A 139 -5.82 -10.25 18.66
N VAL A 140 -7.01 -10.48 18.10
CA VAL A 140 -7.44 -9.92 16.81
C VAL A 140 -8.59 -8.96 17.04
N LEU A 141 -8.43 -7.71 16.57
CA LEU A 141 -9.48 -6.70 16.53
C LEU A 141 -10.13 -6.71 15.14
N TYR A 142 -11.44 -6.77 15.05
CA TYR A 142 -12.15 -6.81 13.78
C TYR A 142 -13.58 -6.25 13.93
N VAL A 143 -14.20 -5.95 12.79
CA VAL A 143 -15.62 -5.58 12.72
C VAL A 143 -16.38 -6.72 12.04
N GLU A 144 -17.50 -7.13 12.61
CA GLU A 144 -18.41 -8.11 12.05
C GLU A 144 -19.85 -7.65 12.30
N ASP A 145 -20.63 -7.57 11.22
CA ASP A 145 -22.01 -7.07 11.23
C ASP A 145 -22.14 -5.68 11.88
N GLY A 146 -21.16 -4.80 11.63
CA GLY A 146 -21.10 -3.46 12.20
C GLY A 146 -20.57 -3.38 13.64
N ALA A 147 -20.48 -4.49 14.37
CA ALA A 147 -19.98 -4.52 15.74
C ALA A 147 -18.45 -4.61 15.80
N LEU A 148 -17.81 -3.77 16.61
CA LEU A 148 -16.38 -3.88 16.90
C LEU A 148 -16.15 -4.99 17.92
N LYS A 149 -15.32 -5.98 17.55
CA LYS A 149 -15.05 -7.19 18.32
C LYS A 149 -13.57 -7.43 18.53
N TYR A 150 -13.24 -8.12 19.60
CA TYR A 150 -11.91 -8.61 19.92
C TYR A 150 -11.95 -10.12 20.19
N ARG A 151 -11.10 -10.90 19.50
CA ARG A 151 -10.89 -12.32 19.77
C ARG A 151 -9.55 -12.52 20.48
N GLY A 152 -9.60 -13.01 21.70
CA GLY A 152 -8.42 -13.30 22.51
C GLY A 152 -7.79 -14.67 22.21
N PRO A 153 -6.60 -14.95 22.80
CA PRO A 153 -5.83 -16.19 22.53
C PRO A 153 -6.51 -17.46 23.05
N LYS A 154 -7.48 -17.34 23.93
CA LYS A 154 -8.30 -18.46 24.43
C LYS A 154 -9.61 -18.68 23.65
N GLY A 155 -9.80 -17.94 22.55
CA GLY A 155 -10.98 -18.05 21.70
C GLY A 155 -12.20 -17.24 22.16
N THR A 156 -12.12 -16.58 23.32
CA THR A 156 -13.20 -15.69 23.78
C THR A 156 -13.34 -14.50 22.83
N VAL A 157 -14.56 -14.25 22.37
CA VAL A 157 -14.91 -13.07 21.58
C VAL A 157 -15.64 -12.07 22.48
N THR A 158 -15.09 -10.87 22.56
CA THR A 158 -15.69 -9.76 23.31
C THR A 158 -16.21 -8.73 22.31
N VAL A 159 -17.47 -8.33 22.44
CA VAL A 159 -18.04 -7.18 21.75
C VAL A 159 -17.60 -5.92 22.50
N ILE A 160 -16.78 -5.10 21.84
CA ILE A 160 -16.29 -3.83 22.41
C ILE A 160 -17.33 -2.74 22.19
N ALA A 161 -17.92 -2.69 20.97
CA ALA A 161 -19.01 -1.80 20.63
C ALA A 161 -20.03 -2.56 19.76
N PRO A 162 -21.33 -2.55 20.12
CA PRO A 162 -22.36 -3.13 19.28
C PRO A 162 -22.54 -2.32 17.97
N ALA A 163 -23.24 -2.94 17.00
CA ALA A 163 -23.61 -2.30 15.75
C ALA A 163 -24.64 -1.20 15.95
#